data_d7a1dc024c08ac95fbcb837cf9741854
#
_entry.id   d7a1dc024c08ac95fbcb837cf9741854
#
_cell.length_a   1.000
_cell.length_b   1.000
_cell.length_c   1.000
_cell.angle_alpha   90.00
_cell.angle_beta   90.00
_cell.angle_gamma   90.00
#
_symmetry.space_group_name_H-M   'P 1'
#
loop_
_entity.id
_entity.type
_entity.pdbx_description
1 polymer ?
#
loop_
_entity_poly.entity_id
_entity_poly.type
_entity_poly.pdbx_seq_one_letter_code
_entity_poly.pdbx_strand_id
1 'polypeptide(L)'
;ADSLVEQALSQGAEVELEEVLSITVDDDGSKTVATDCGEHKASAVIIATGAKHRLLGVKGETDLIGNGISFCAVCDGAFYEGKEVAVIGGGNSALQEAILLADLAKKVTVVQNLDFLTGEKKLQDKLATKSNVEVILGTVVDGFIGGDSLEGIRIRKEADGTVRDLMVDGVFVAIGLVPQNEVFAGLVPLDGRGYIISGEDCLTGTAGVFAAGDCRTKAIRQVTTAVADGAVAALAACAYADNIQ
;
A
#
# COMPACT_ATOMS: atom_id res chain seq x y z
N ALA A 1 9.83 -0.48 -13.34
CA ALA A 1 8.59 -1.09 -13.85
C ALA A 1 8.78 -1.51 -15.31
N ASP A 2 9.24 -0.62 -16.18
CA ASP A 2 9.27 -0.79 -17.65
C ASP A 2 10.03 -2.06 -18.09
N SER A 3 11.22 -2.32 -17.53
CA SER A 3 11.99 -3.52 -17.87
C SER A 3 11.31 -4.85 -17.50
N LEU A 4 10.45 -4.87 -16.48
CA LEU A 4 9.65 -6.07 -16.15
C LEU A 4 8.52 -6.29 -17.16
N VAL A 5 7.89 -5.20 -17.61
CA VAL A 5 6.87 -5.25 -18.67
C VAL A 5 7.49 -5.69 -19.98
N GLU A 6 8.64 -5.11 -20.37
CA GLU A 6 9.38 -5.50 -21.57
C GLU A 6 9.78 -6.98 -21.55
N GLN A 7 10.21 -7.51 -20.40
CA GLN A 7 10.49 -8.94 -20.27
C GLN A 7 9.26 -9.80 -20.51
N ALA A 8 8.10 -9.45 -19.92
CA ALA A 8 6.88 -10.19 -20.12
C ALA A 8 6.44 -10.19 -21.58
N LEU A 9 6.44 -9.02 -22.23
CA LEU A 9 6.11 -8.87 -23.65
C LEU A 9 7.05 -9.68 -24.54
N SER A 10 8.35 -9.72 -24.22
CA SER A 10 9.34 -10.50 -25.00
C SER A 10 9.12 -12.01 -24.93
N GLN A 11 8.37 -12.49 -23.93
CA GLN A 11 7.98 -13.89 -23.77
C GLN A 11 6.59 -14.19 -24.35
N GLY A 12 5.98 -13.23 -25.08
CA GLY A 12 4.70 -13.40 -25.74
C GLY A 12 3.48 -13.11 -24.85
N ALA A 13 3.67 -12.47 -23.71
CA ALA A 13 2.54 -11.96 -22.94
C ALA A 13 1.85 -10.82 -23.69
N GLU A 14 0.53 -10.79 -23.66
CA GLU A 14 -0.29 -9.69 -24.19
C GLU A 14 -0.69 -8.77 -23.03
N VAL A 15 -0.80 -7.47 -23.29
CA VAL A 15 -1.19 -6.46 -22.31
C VAL A 15 -2.39 -5.69 -22.86
N GLU A 16 -3.51 -5.80 -22.17
CA GLU A 16 -4.72 -5.03 -22.43
C GLU A 16 -4.90 -3.98 -21.34
N LEU A 17 -5.22 -2.75 -21.74
CA LEU A 17 -5.47 -1.62 -20.84
C LEU A 17 -6.98 -1.52 -20.58
N GLU A 18 -7.50 -2.42 -19.76
CA GLU A 18 -8.92 -2.58 -19.49
C GLU A 18 -9.17 -2.62 -17.97
N GLU A 19 -10.36 -2.19 -17.56
CA GLU A 19 -10.80 -2.30 -16.17
C GLU A 19 -11.59 -3.61 -15.98
N VAL A 20 -11.10 -4.47 -15.07
CA VAL A 20 -11.81 -5.71 -14.70
C VAL A 20 -13.00 -5.38 -13.83
N LEU A 21 -14.20 -5.74 -14.29
CA LEU A 21 -15.48 -5.50 -13.61
C LEU A 21 -15.93 -6.70 -12.78
N SER A 22 -15.67 -7.93 -13.26
CA SER A 22 -16.00 -9.17 -12.54
C SER A 22 -15.22 -10.36 -13.10
N ILE A 23 -15.17 -11.43 -12.30
CA ILE A 23 -14.68 -12.73 -12.71
C ILE A 23 -15.73 -13.76 -12.28
N THR A 24 -16.10 -14.66 -13.18
CA THR A 24 -16.99 -15.80 -12.91
C THR A 24 -16.29 -17.12 -13.22
N VAL A 25 -16.72 -18.18 -12.57
CA VAL A 25 -16.31 -19.56 -12.89
C VAL A 25 -17.46 -20.20 -13.63
N ASP A 26 -17.21 -20.64 -14.86
CA ASP A 26 -18.18 -21.28 -15.73
C ASP A 26 -18.39 -22.76 -15.33
N ASP A 27 -19.47 -23.39 -15.83
CA ASP A 27 -19.84 -24.79 -15.52
C ASP A 27 -18.75 -25.80 -15.93
N ASP A 28 -17.96 -25.47 -16.95
CA ASP A 28 -16.84 -26.28 -17.44
C ASP A 28 -15.53 -26.05 -16.65
N GLY A 29 -15.57 -25.17 -15.64
CA GLY A 29 -14.42 -24.79 -14.82
C GLY A 29 -13.52 -23.71 -15.44
N SER A 30 -13.82 -23.22 -16.65
CA SER A 30 -13.16 -22.04 -17.22
C SER A 30 -13.55 -20.78 -16.45
N LYS A 31 -12.81 -19.69 -16.64
CA LYS A 31 -13.06 -18.39 -16.00
C LYS A 31 -13.40 -17.38 -17.08
N THR A 32 -14.50 -16.65 -16.88
CA THR A 32 -14.85 -15.50 -17.70
C THR A 32 -14.51 -14.23 -16.93
N VAL A 33 -13.62 -13.42 -17.48
CA VAL A 33 -13.22 -12.11 -16.95
C VAL A 33 -13.94 -11.05 -17.76
N ALA A 34 -14.90 -10.36 -17.15
CA ALA A 34 -15.60 -9.25 -17.76
C ALA A 34 -14.86 -7.94 -17.50
N THR A 35 -14.66 -7.16 -18.54
CA THR A 35 -13.99 -5.85 -18.49
C THR A 35 -14.91 -4.75 -19.05
N ASP A 36 -14.47 -3.51 -19.00
CA ASP A 36 -15.15 -2.37 -19.64
C ASP A 36 -15.10 -2.42 -21.18
N CYS A 37 -14.23 -3.27 -21.76
CA CYS A 37 -14.06 -3.42 -23.20
C CYS A 37 -14.63 -4.74 -23.77
N GLY A 38 -14.89 -5.74 -22.92
CA GLY A 38 -15.39 -7.03 -23.38
C GLY A 38 -15.24 -8.16 -22.36
N GLU A 39 -15.13 -9.38 -22.85
CA GLU A 39 -14.97 -10.58 -22.03
C GLU A 39 -13.77 -11.41 -22.52
N HIS A 40 -13.00 -11.91 -21.57
CA HIS A 40 -11.88 -12.82 -21.81
C HIS A 40 -12.12 -14.16 -21.12
N LYS A 41 -11.84 -15.25 -21.81
CA LYS A 41 -11.89 -16.60 -21.23
C LYS A 41 -10.51 -17.13 -20.91
N ALA A 42 -10.37 -17.75 -19.75
CA ALA A 42 -9.12 -18.30 -19.27
C ALA A 42 -9.32 -19.62 -18.52
N SER A 43 -8.34 -20.52 -18.58
CA SER A 43 -8.28 -21.72 -17.74
C SER A 43 -7.96 -21.37 -16.28
N ALA A 44 -7.12 -20.37 -16.05
CA ALA A 44 -6.70 -19.90 -14.73
C ALA A 44 -6.59 -18.38 -14.70
N VAL A 45 -6.80 -17.76 -13.53
CA VAL A 45 -6.68 -16.32 -13.31
C VAL A 45 -5.80 -16.04 -12.09
N ILE A 46 -4.89 -15.09 -12.22
CA ILE A 46 -4.08 -14.57 -11.11
C ILE A 46 -4.54 -13.14 -10.82
N ILE A 47 -5.05 -12.89 -9.61
CA ILE A 47 -5.42 -11.55 -9.15
C ILE A 47 -4.17 -10.91 -8.55
N ALA A 48 -3.68 -9.81 -9.17
CA ALA A 48 -2.48 -9.08 -8.77
C ALA A 48 -2.72 -7.57 -8.72
N THR A 49 -3.88 -7.16 -8.21
CA THR A 49 -4.38 -5.76 -8.19
C THR A 49 -3.63 -4.84 -7.24
N GLY A 50 -2.76 -5.39 -6.39
CA GLY A 50 -1.99 -4.61 -5.42
C GLY A 50 -2.85 -4.04 -4.29
N ALA A 51 -2.35 -2.95 -3.69
CA ALA A 51 -3.06 -2.16 -2.69
C ALA A 51 -2.67 -0.69 -2.82
N LYS A 52 -3.62 0.20 -2.66
CA LYS A 52 -3.38 1.65 -2.69
C LYS A 52 -3.09 2.18 -1.29
N HIS A 53 -2.23 3.17 -1.19
CA HIS A 53 -2.06 3.91 0.05
C HIS A 53 -3.34 4.68 0.37
N ARG A 54 -3.75 4.62 1.64
CA ARG A 54 -4.85 5.46 2.12
C ARG A 54 -4.38 6.90 2.14
N LEU A 55 -5.17 7.77 1.54
CA LEU A 55 -4.95 9.20 1.56
C LEU A 55 -5.60 9.83 2.78
N LEU A 56 -5.08 10.98 3.21
CA LEU A 56 -5.70 11.82 4.24
C LEU A 56 -7.00 12.46 3.75
N GLY A 57 -7.13 12.62 2.42
CA GLY A 57 -8.26 13.30 1.78
C GLY A 57 -8.23 14.82 1.94
N VAL A 58 -7.04 15.37 2.18
CA VAL A 58 -6.83 16.81 2.37
C VAL A 58 -6.50 17.46 1.04
N LYS A 59 -7.01 18.68 0.84
CA LYS A 59 -6.79 19.43 -0.40
C LYS A 59 -5.30 19.61 -0.71
N GLY A 60 -4.91 19.33 -1.95
CA GLY A 60 -3.53 19.45 -2.44
C GLY A 60 -2.66 18.20 -2.16
N GLU A 61 -3.19 17.16 -1.47
CA GLU A 61 -2.43 15.96 -1.16
C GLU A 61 -1.91 15.27 -2.43
N THR A 62 -2.78 15.04 -3.41
CA THR A 62 -2.43 14.35 -4.65
C THR A 62 -1.39 15.07 -5.49
N ASP A 63 -1.38 16.40 -5.46
CA ASP A 63 -0.47 17.23 -6.25
C ASP A 63 0.96 17.20 -5.69
N LEU A 64 1.09 16.93 -4.38
CA LEU A 64 2.37 16.90 -3.67
C LEU A 64 2.95 15.49 -3.50
N ILE A 65 2.25 14.45 -3.95
CA ILE A 65 2.79 13.07 -3.95
C ILE A 65 4.02 13.02 -4.87
N GLY A 66 5.16 12.60 -4.32
CA GLY A 66 6.47 12.63 -5.00
C GLY A 66 7.18 13.98 -4.94
N ASN A 67 6.47 15.07 -4.57
CA ASN A 67 7.02 16.41 -4.41
C ASN A 67 7.02 16.88 -2.94
N GLY A 68 7.33 15.94 -2.03
CA GLY A 68 7.38 16.17 -0.59
C GLY A 68 6.47 15.26 0.23
N ILE A 69 5.45 14.65 -0.38
CA ILE A 69 4.67 13.57 0.25
C ILE A 69 5.16 12.22 -0.25
N SER A 70 5.48 11.33 0.68
CA SER A 70 5.87 9.94 0.44
C SER A 70 5.02 8.99 1.29
N PHE A 71 5.01 7.71 0.90
CA PHE A 71 4.34 6.61 1.61
C PHE A 71 5.33 5.51 2.03
N CYS A 72 6.64 5.71 1.84
CA CYS A 72 7.63 4.66 2.07
C CYS A 72 8.98 5.26 2.51
N ALA A 73 9.25 5.23 3.81
CA ALA A 73 10.53 5.70 4.34
C ALA A 73 11.73 4.85 3.87
N VAL A 74 11.52 3.55 3.61
CA VAL A 74 12.58 2.68 3.07
C VAL A 74 12.96 3.08 1.64
N CYS A 75 11.97 3.58 0.86
CA CYS A 75 12.18 3.99 -0.54
C CYS A 75 12.83 5.38 -0.62
N ASP A 76 12.28 6.34 0.13
CA ASP A 76 12.53 7.77 -0.09
C ASP A 76 13.26 8.44 1.07
N GLY A 77 13.42 7.76 2.22
CA GLY A 77 14.00 8.35 3.44
C GLY A 77 15.38 8.96 3.23
N ALA A 78 16.19 8.38 2.34
CA ALA A 78 17.53 8.89 2.04
C ALA A 78 17.52 10.32 1.44
N PHE A 79 16.45 10.73 0.74
CA PHE A 79 16.32 12.09 0.19
C PHE A 79 16.09 13.17 1.28
N TYR A 80 15.80 12.72 2.50
CA TYR A 80 15.51 13.57 3.65
C TYR A 80 16.62 13.53 4.72
N GLU A 81 17.80 13.08 4.38
CA GLU A 81 18.97 13.12 5.28
C GLU A 81 19.25 14.55 5.72
N GLY A 82 19.35 14.75 7.04
CA GLY A 82 19.59 16.06 7.66
C GLY A 82 18.43 17.06 7.62
N LYS A 83 17.26 16.67 7.08
CA LYS A 83 16.06 17.51 6.95
C LYS A 83 15.06 17.28 8.09
N GLU A 84 14.02 18.11 8.16
CA GLU A 84 12.91 17.95 9.10
C GLU A 84 11.72 17.31 8.40
N VAL A 85 11.19 16.22 8.97
CA VAL A 85 10.11 15.45 8.36
C VAL A 85 8.97 15.19 9.32
N ALA A 86 7.76 15.00 8.78
CA ALA A 86 6.63 14.52 9.55
C ALA A 86 6.24 13.09 9.12
N VAL A 87 5.81 12.27 10.08
CA VAL A 87 5.18 10.97 9.84
C VAL A 87 3.75 11.03 10.33
N ILE A 88 2.80 10.76 9.45
CA ILE A 88 1.38 10.81 9.78
C ILE A 88 0.87 9.41 10.04
N GLY A 89 0.39 9.18 11.27
CA GLY A 89 -0.09 7.90 11.76
C GLY A 89 0.55 7.48 13.08
N GLY A 90 -0.01 6.47 13.74
CA GLY A 90 0.46 5.97 15.04
C GLY A 90 0.47 4.45 15.17
N GLY A 91 0.25 3.73 14.05
CA GLY A 91 0.32 2.26 13.98
C GLY A 91 1.74 1.74 13.76
N ASN A 92 1.90 0.42 13.67
CA ASN A 92 3.20 -0.24 13.50
C ASN A 92 4.00 0.33 12.32
N SER A 93 3.37 0.54 11.17
CA SER A 93 4.04 1.10 9.98
C SER A 93 4.59 2.50 10.27
N ALA A 94 3.76 3.39 10.82
CA ALA A 94 4.18 4.76 11.14
C ALA A 94 5.35 4.79 12.14
N LEU A 95 5.30 3.93 13.17
CA LEU A 95 6.39 3.87 14.16
C LEU A 95 7.69 3.30 13.57
N GLN A 96 7.58 2.29 12.70
CA GLN A 96 8.74 1.72 11.99
C GLN A 96 9.38 2.75 11.06
N GLU A 97 8.58 3.49 10.30
CA GLU A 97 9.06 4.55 9.42
C GLU A 97 9.68 5.71 10.21
N ALA A 98 9.03 6.14 11.30
CA ALA A 98 9.56 7.20 12.16
C ALA A 98 10.91 6.80 12.80
N ILE A 99 11.06 5.54 13.23
CA ILE A 99 12.32 5.02 13.78
C ILE A 99 13.43 5.03 12.71
N LEU A 100 13.10 4.60 11.48
CA LEU A 100 14.06 4.62 10.36
C LEU A 100 14.47 6.05 10.00
N LEU A 101 13.49 6.94 9.86
CA LEU A 101 13.74 8.35 9.55
C LEU A 101 14.50 9.07 10.64
N ALA A 102 14.33 8.67 11.90
CA ALA A 102 15.09 9.26 13.01
C ALA A 102 16.62 9.00 12.92
N ASP A 103 17.03 7.97 12.18
CA ASP A 103 18.44 7.68 11.93
C ASP A 103 19.03 8.50 10.75
N LEU A 104 18.18 9.15 9.95
CA LEU A 104 18.54 9.90 8.75
C LEU A 104 18.26 11.40 8.90
N ALA A 105 17.06 11.74 9.35
CA ALA A 105 16.57 13.10 9.39
C ALA A 105 17.10 13.87 10.62
N LYS A 106 17.17 15.19 10.50
CA LYS A 106 17.51 16.11 11.61
C LYS A 106 16.44 16.05 12.71
N LYS A 107 15.16 16.04 12.31
CA LYS A 107 14.01 15.96 13.22
C LYS A 107 12.88 15.18 12.57
N VAL A 108 12.20 14.34 13.34
CA VAL A 108 10.99 13.63 12.94
C VAL A 108 9.84 14.03 13.85
N THR A 109 8.72 14.47 13.27
CA THR A 109 7.50 14.76 14.03
C THR A 109 6.42 13.74 13.66
N VAL A 110 6.04 12.89 14.60
CA VAL A 110 4.93 11.94 14.42
C VAL A 110 3.63 12.64 14.79
N VAL A 111 2.67 12.67 13.86
CA VAL A 111 1.33 13.25 14.05
C VAL A 111 0.30 12.13 14.04
N GLN A 112 -0.43 11.97 15.15
CA GLN A 112 -1.44 10.93 15.33
C GLN A 112 -2.79 11.58 15.70
N ASN A 113 -3.85 11.17 15.01
CA ASN A 113 -5.21 11.66 15.27
C ASN A 113 -5.79 11.19 16.61
N LEU A 114 -5.42 10.02 17.10
CA LEU A 114 -5.84 9.53 18.42
C LEU A 114 -4.96 10.14 19.53
N ASP A 115 -5.45 10.09 20.74
CA ASP A 115 -4.74 10.52 21.94
C ASP A 115 -3.71 9.49 22.45
N PHE A 116 -3.52 8.41 21.71
CA PHE A 116 -2.54 7.36 21.97
C PHE A 116 -1.97 6.77 20.65
N LEU A 117 -0.80 6.13 20.75
CA LEU A 117 -0.22 5.36 19.66
C LEU A 117 -0.82 3.94 19.62
N THR A 118 -1.21 3.48 18.44
CA THR A 118 -1.83 2.15 18.25
C THR A 118 -0.81 1.06 17.89
N GLY A 119 0.43 1.43 17.62
CA GLY A 119 1.51 0.48 17.34
C GLY A 119 1.96 -0.30 18.57
N GLU A 120 2.70 -1.39 18.36
CA GLU A 120 3.18 -2.28 19.41
C GLU A 120 4.04 -1.54 20.43
N LYS A 121 3.91 -1.90 21.69
CA LYS A 121 4.67 -1.28 22.81
C LYS A 121 6.18 -1.29 22.56
N LYS A 122 6.73 -2.37 22.00
CA LYS A 122 8.15 -2.46 21.67
C LYS A 122 8.62 -1.37 20.68
N LEU A 123 7.78 -1.04 19.71
CA LEU A 123 8.07 0.03 18.74
C LEU A 123 7.96 1.41 19.41
N GLN A 124 6.94 1.60 20.26
CA GLN A 124 6.77 2.84 21.03
C GLN A 124 8.00 3.08 21.94
N ASP A 125 8.45 2.04 22.64
CA ASP A 125 9.62 2.14 23.54
C ASP A 125 10.89 2.44 22.73
N LYS A 126 11.07 1.83 21.56
CA LYS A 126 12.20 2.14 20.66
C LYS A 126 12.13 3.57 20.12
N LEU A 127 10.95 4.05 19.72
CA LEU A 127 10.75 5.41 19.26
C LEU A 127 11.10 6.42 20.36
N ALA A 128 10.68 6.15 21.61
CA ALA A 128 10.94 7.02 22.76
C ALA A 128 12.43 7.16 23.10
N THR A 129 13.30 6.27 22.61
CA THR A 129 14.77 6.41 22.78
C THR A 129 15.40 7.41 21.80
N LYS A 130 14.67 7.85 20.77
CA LYS A 130 15.16 8.76 19.74
C LYS A 130 15.00 10.20 20.19
N SER A 131 16.13 10.90 20.42
CA SER A 131 16.13 12.28 20.95
C SER A 131 15.66 13.33 19.95
N ASN A 132 15.63 13.00 18.66
CA ASN A 132 15.19 13.87 17.58
C ASN A 132 13.74 13.58 17.12
N VAL A 133 12.98 12.79 17.89
CA VAL A 133 11.57 12.49 17.58
C VAL A 133 10.64 13.23 18.54
N GLU A 134 9.66 13.92 17.97
CA GLU A 134 8.53 14.53 18.68
C GLU A 134 7.24 13.77 18.32
N VAL A 135 6.38 13.48 19.29
CA VAL A 135 5.07 12.85 19.06
C VAL A 135 3.97 13.81 19.43
N ILE A 136 3.08 14.10 18.48
CA ILE A 136 1.91 14.97 18.64
C ILE A 136 0.66 14.09 18.51
N LEU A 137 -0.07 13.94 19.61
CA LEU A 137 -1.28 13.12 19.70
C LEU A 137 -2.55 13.99 19.59
N GLY A 138 -3.70 13.35 19.30
CA GLY A 138 -5.00 14.00 19.21
C GLY A 138 -5.05 15.10 18.13
N THR A 139 -4.27 14.94 17.05
CA THR A 139 -4.03 15.99 16.07
C THR A 139 -4.13 15.43 14.66
N VAL A 140 -4.84 16.14 13.80
CA VAL A 140 -5.05 15.79 12.39
C VAL A 140 -4.29 16.77 11.48
N VAL A 141 -3.95 16.32 10.28
CA VAL A 141 -3.50 17.20 9.19
C VAL A 141 -4.74 17.85 8.58
N ASP A 142 -4.74 19.18 8.53
CA ASP A 142 -5.86 20.00 8.04
C ASP A 142 -5.54 20.63 6.68
N GLY A 143 -4.27 20.60 6.26
CA GLY A 143 -3.82 21.11 4.97
C GLY A 143 -2.34 20.95 4.75
N PHE A 144 -1.93 21.08 3.50
CA PHE A 144 -0.54 21.14 3.08
C PHE A 144 -0.15 22.59 2.77
N ILE A 145 1.10 22.92 3.00
CA ILE A 145 1.70 24.24 2.75
C ILE A 145 2.78 24.04 1.69
N GLY A 146 2.76 24.88 0.65
CA GLY A 146 3.68 24.82 -0.48
C GLY A 146 2.97 25.08 -1.79
N GLY A 147 3.74 25.11 -2.87
CA GLY A 147 3.27 25.26 -4.25
C GLY A 147 3.61 24.01 -5.07
N ASP A 148 4.67 24.10 -5.87
CA ASP A 148 5.18 22.95 -6.67
C ASP A 148 5.85 21.88 -5.80
N SER A 149 6.24 22.21 -4.58
CA SER A 149 6.81 21.31 -3.59
C SER A 149 6.27 21.60 -2.19
N LEU A 150 6.33 20.58 -1.31
CA LEU A 150 5.93 20.71 0.07
C LEU A 150 6.91 21.63 0.85
N GLU A 151 6.34 22.53 1.65
CA GLU A 151 7.08 23.37 2.60
C GLU A 151 6.66 23.11 4.06
N GLY A 152 5.50 22.49 4.26
CA GLY A 152 4.99 22.15 5.58
C GLY A 152 3.56 21.61 5.56
N ILE A 153 3.02 21.42 6.75
CA ILE A 153 1.63 20.99 6.97
C ILE A 153 0.94 21.90 7.97
N ARG A 154 -0.35 22.09 7.77
CA ARG A 154 -1.24 22.68 8.77
C ARG A 154 -1.83 21.55 9.60
N ILE A 155 -1.66 21.63 10.90
CA ILE A 155 -2.20 20.63 11.84
C ILE A 155 -3.22 21.28 12.76
N ARG A 156 -4.27 20.52 13.10
CA ARG A 156 -5.35 20.94 13.99
C ARG A 156 -5.51 19.95 15.14
N LYS A 157 -5.45 20.47 16.37
CA LYS A 157 -5.70 19.68 17.56
C LYS A 157 -7.20 19.40 17.72
N GLU A 158 -7.59 18.16 17.87
CA GLU A 158 -9.01 17.79 17.90
C GLU A 158 -9.73 18.24 19.18
N ALA A 159 -9.03 18.29 20.31
CA ALA A 159 -9.61 18.60 21.61
C ALA A 159 -10.13 20.04 21.72
N ASP A 160 -9.48 21.00 21.08
CA ASP A 160 -9.77 22.45 21.24
C ASP A 160 -9.84 23.21 19.91
N GLY A 161 -9.60 22.51 18.79
CA GLY A 161 -9.61 23.13 17.46
C GLY A 161 -8.39 24.02 17.15
N THR A 162 -7.38 24.06 18.05
CA THR A 162 -6.18 24.88 17.83
C THR A 162 -5.47 24.45 16.55
N VAL A 163 -5.24 25.42 15.66
CA VAL A 163 -4.53 25.22 14.39
C VAL A 163 -3.15 25.84 14.46
N ARG A 164 -2.15 25.13 13.95
CA ARG A 164 -0.80 25.65 13.74
C ARG A 164 -0.14 25.07 12.51
N ASP A 165 0.80 25.80 11.96
CA ASP A 165 1.62 25.32 10.87
C ASP A 165 2.89 24.63 11.43
N LEU A 166 3.26 23.53 10.79
CA LEU A 166 4.48 22.75 11.07
C LEU A 166 5.30 22.74 9.78
N MET A 167 6.38 23.50 9.76
CA MET A 167 7.29 23.54 8.60
C MET A 167 8.14 22.29 8.59
N VAL A 168 8.09 21.55 7.47
CA VAL A 168 8.82 20.29 7.24
C VAL A 168 9.17 20.16 5.77
N ASP A 169 10.30 19.53 5.49
CA ASP A 169 10.78 19.28 4.13
C ASP A 169 10.09 18.07 3.47
N GLY A 170 9.46 17.20 4.27
CA GLY A 170 8.78 16.02 3.77
C GLY A 170 7.75 15.46 4.75
N VAL A 171 6.77 14.77 4.19
CA VAL A 171 5.70 14.09 4.93
C VAL A 171 5.61 12.64 4.49
N PHE A 172 5.64 11.72 5.44
CA PHE A 172 5.46 10.29 5.23
C PHE A 172 4.07 9.90 5.75
N VAL A 173 3.16 9.53 4.84
CA VAL A 173 1.78 9.19 5.20
C VAL A 173 1.67 7.68 5.42
N ALA A 174 1.55 7.26 6.69
CA ALA A 174 1.57 5.87 7.13
C ALA A 174 0.27 5.48 7.87
N ILE A 175 -0.89 5.77 7.24
CA ILE A 175 -2.24 5.51 7.78
C ILE A 175 -2.91 4.25 7.22
N GLY A 176 -2.13 3.39 6.55
CA GLY A 176 -2.54 2.09 6.06
C GLY A 176 -2.72 2.01 4.55
N LEU A 177 -3.03 0.80 4.11
CA LEU A 177 -3.27 0.44 2.72
C LEU A 177 -4.71 -0.01 2.54
N VAL A 178 -5.23 0.14 1.33
CA VAL A 178 -6.57 -0.33 0.92
C VAL A 178 -6.40 -1.20 -0.32
N PRO A 179 -6.63 -2.52 -0.22
CA PRO A 179 -6.69 -3.38 -1.40
C PRO A 179 -7.96 -3.06 -2.21
N GLN A 180 -7.90 -3.25 -3.52
CA GLN A 180 -9.03 -3.01 -4.42
C GLN A 180 -9.61 -4.35 -4.87
N ASN A 181 -10.19 -5.10 -3.93
CA ASN A 181 -10.65 -6.48 -4.15
C ASN A 181 -12.16 -6.64 -4.06
N GLU A 182 -12.93 -5.56 -3.93
CA GLU A 182 -14.38 -5.60 -3.73
C GLU A 182 -15.09 -6.32 -4.87
N VAL A 183 -14.60 -6.16 -6.09
CA VAL A 183 -15.14 -6.82 -7.31
C VAL A 183 -14.98 -8.35 -7.27
N PHE A 184 -14.09 -8.87 -6.42
CA PHE A 184 -13.82 -10.30 -6.28
C PHE A 184 -14.44 -10.92 -5.02
N ALA A 185 -15.19 -10.16 -4.19
CA ALA A 185 -15.74 -10.62 -2.91
C ALA A 185 -16.66 -11.84 -3.02
N GLY A 186 -17.34 -12.02 -4.16
CA GLY A 186 -18.18 -13.19 -4.43
C GLY A 186 -17.41 -14.40 -4.97
N LEU A 187 -16.17 -14.22 -5.38
CA LEU A 187 -15.35 -15.24 -6.02
C LEU A 187 -14.31 -15.83 -5.05
N VAL A 188 -13.66 -14.99 -4.25
CA VAL A 188 -12.60 -15.39 -3.32
C VAL A 188 -12.86 -14.87 -1.92
N PRO A 189 -12.43 -15.57 -0.86
CA PRO A 189 -12.60 -15.10 0.51
C PRO A 189 -11.71 -13.87 0.78
N LEU A 190 -12.32 -12.83 1.39
CA LEU A 190 -11.62 -11.62 1.83
C LEU A 190 -11.53 -11.58 3.36
N ASP A 191 -10.44 -11.02 3.90
CA ASP A 191 -10.33 -10.73 5.33
C ASP A 191 -11.14 -9.47 5.71
N GLY A 192 -11.22 -9.16 7.01
CA GLY A 192 -11.95 -7.99 7.51
C GLY A 192 -11.38 -6.63 7.06
N ARG A 193 -10.27 -6.61 6.31
CA ARG A 193 -9.66 -5.41 5.72
C ARG A 193 -9.74 -5.40 4.19
N GLY A 194 -10.40 -6.40 3.58
CA GLY A 194 -10.57 -6.52 2.13
C GLY A 194 -9.40 -7.20 1.39
N TYR A 195 -8.43 -7.78 2.09
CA TYR A 195 -7.37 -8.55 1.45
C TYR A 195 -7.83 -9.96 1.10
N ILE A 196 -7.43 -10.47 -0.06
CA ILE A 196 -7.70 -11.86 -0.45
C ILE A 196 -6.98 -12.80 0.52
N ILE A 197 -7.72 -13.71 1.15
CA ILE A 197 -7.15 -14.70 2.06
C ILE A 197 -6.40 -15.74 1.21
N SER A 198 -5.06 -15.71 1.31
CA SER A 198 -4.17 -16.58 0.54
C SER A 198 -2.86 -16.76 1.31
N GLY A 199 -2.32 -17.97 1.27
CA GLY A 199 -1.04 -18.33 1.90
C GLY A 199 0.16 -18.08 0.98
N GLU A 200 1.31 -18.63 1.37
CA GLU A 200 2.56 -18.57 0.58
C GLU A 200 2.48 -19.36 -0.74
N ASP A 201 1.49 -20.23 -0.88
CA ASP A 201 1.15 -20.99 -2.09
C ASP A 201 0.33 -20.19 -3.11
N CYS A 202 -0.07 -18.97 -2.76
CA CYS A 202 -0.88 -18.08 -3.59
C CYS A 202 -2.28 -18.63 -3.96
N LEU A 203 -2.76 -19.70 -3.29
CA LEU A 203 -4.09 -20.26 -3.50
C LEU A 203 -5.16 -19.42 -2.82
N THR A 204 -6.34 -19.27 -3.45
CA THR A 204 -7.46 -18.49 -2.89
C THR A 204 -8.59 -19.35 -2.31
N GLY A 205 -8.51 -20.67 -2.46
CA GLY A 205 -9.60 -21.59 -2.16
C GLY A 205 -10.60 -21.77 -3.30
N THR A 206 -10.58 -20.93 -4.33
CA THR A 206 -11.36 -21.08 -5.57
C THR A 206 -10.48 -21.72 -6.63
N ALA A 207 -10.88 -22.88 -7.15
CA ALA A 207 -10.09 -23.65 -8.10
C ALA A 207 -9.76 -22.84 -9.36
N GLY A 208 -8.47 -22.75 -9.71
CA GLY A 208 -7.96 -21.98 -10.85
C GLY A 208 -7.96 -20.47 -10.67
N VAL A 209 -8.22 -19.97 -9.46
CA VAL A 209 -8.06 -18.54 -9.11
C VAL A 209 -6.98 -18.39 -8.06
N PHE A 210 -5.98 -17.58 -8.36
CA PHE A 210 -4.79 -17.35 -7.54
C PHE A 210 -4.68 -15.87 -7.16
N ALA A 211 -3.91 -15.55 -6.10
CA ALA A 211 -3.66 -14.17 -5.69
C ALA A 211 -2.17 -13.94 -5.45
N ALA A 212 -1.63 -12.85 -6.00
CA ALA A 212 -0.22 -12.49 -5.88
C ALA A 212 -0.02 -11.03 -5.47
N GLY A 213 1.03 -10.76 -4.70
CA GLY A 213 1.42 -9.40 -4.32
C GLY A 213 0.58 -8.81 -3.19
N ASP A 214 0.45 -7.50 -3.22
CA ASP A 214 -0.06 -6.73 -2.07
C ASP A 214 -1.59 -6.80 -1.88
N CYS A 215 -2.32 -7.37 -2.84
CA CYS A 215 -3.77 -7.57 -2.74
C CYS A 215 -4.16 -8.72 -1.80
N ARG A 216 -3.23 -9.61 -1.43
CA ARG A 216 -3.47 -10.75 -0.54
C ARG A 216 -3.03 -10.52 0.90
N THR A 217 -3.46 -11.42 1.80
CA THR A 217 -3.00 -11.44 3.20
C THR A 217 -1.50 -11.74 3.28
N LYS A 218 -0.71 -10.79 3.75
CA LYS A 218 0.73 -10.93 3.97
C LYS A 218 1.25 -9.88 4.95
N ALA A 219 2.39 -10.14 5.57
CA ALA A 219 3.00 -9.23 6.54
C ALA A 219 3.86 -8.14 5.88
N ILE A 220 4.60 -8.51 4.82
CA ILE A 220 5.56 -7.61 4.16
C ILE A 220 5.09 -7.32 2.74
N ARG A 221 4.95 -6.04 2.42
CA ARG A 221 4.54 -5.51 1.12
C ARG A 221 5.69 -4.72 0.53
N GLN A 222 6.43 -5.37 -0.37
CA GLN A 222 7.56 -4.82 -1.12
C GLN A 222 7.58 -5.43 -2.51
N VAL A 223 8.17 -4.73 -3.47
CA VAL A 223 8.28 -5.22 -4.88
C VAL A 223 8.88 -6.63 -4.94
N THR A 224 9.93 -6.89 -4.17
CA THR A 224 10.58 -8.21 -4.13
C THR A 224 9.65 -9.33 -3.67
N THR A 225 8.80 -9.07 -2.66
CA THR A 225 7.82 -10.06 -2.18
C THR A 225 6.65 -10.22 -3.15
N ALA A 226 6.28 -9.16 -3.86
CA ALA A 226 5.23 -9.23 -4.90
C ALA A 226 5.72 -10.04 -6.11
N VAL A 227 6.97 -9.86 -6.53
CA VAL A 227 7.60 -10.64 -7.62
C VAL A 227 7.69 -12.12 -7.25
N ALA A 228 8.08 -12.43 -5.99
CA ALA A 228 8.11 -13.82 -5.51
C ALA A 228 6.73 -14.47 -5.54
N ASP A 229 5.69 -13.77 -5.07
CA ASP A 229 4.31 -14.23 -5.15
C ASP A 229 3.88 -14.49 -6.62
N GLY A 230 4.25 -13.59 -7.53
CA GLY A 230 3.96 -13.74 -8.96
C GLY A 230 4.54 -15.02 -9.55
N ALA A 231 5.77 -15.36 -9.18
CA ALA A 231 6.41 -16.61 -9.61
C ALA A 231 5.70 -17.85 -9.05
N VAL A 232 5.33 -17.82 -7.76
CA VAL A 232 4.57 -18.92 -7.13
C VAL A 232 3.20 -19.10 -7.76
N ALA A 233 2.44 -18.00 -7.91
CA ALA A 233 1.11 -18.03 -8.51
C ALA A 233 1.14 -18.51 -9.97
N ALA A 234 2.13 -18.09 -10.75
CA ALA A 234 2.28 -18.53 -12.14
C ALA A 234 2.53 -20.03 -12.25
N LEU A 235 3.44 -20.60 -11.41
CA LEU A 235 3.67 -22.04 -11.39
C LEU A 235 2.43 -22.82 -10.95
N ALA A 236 1.70 -22.33 -9.95
CA ALA A 236 0.46 -22.95 -9.50
C ALA A 236 -0.64 -22.88 -10.58
N ALA A 237 -0.74 -21.77 -11.31
CA ALA A 237 -1.70 -21.62 -12.41
C ALA A 237 -1.37 -22.55 -13.59
N CYS A 238 -0.08 -22.69 -13.96
CA CYS A 238 0.35 -23.63 -14.99
C CYS A 238 0.01 -25.08 -14.59
N ALA A 239 0.38 -25.48 -13.37
CA ALA A 239 0.07 -26.82 -12.88
C ALA A 239 -1.45 -27.11 -12.85
N TYR A 240 -2.27 -26.11 -12.52
CA TYR A 240 -3.71 -26.23 -12.59
C TYR A 240 -4.21 -26.42 -14.04
N ALA A 241 -3.71 -25.58 -14.96
CA ALA A 241 -4.12 -25.64 -16.38
C ALA A 241 -3.75 -26.98 -17.03
N ASP A 242 -2.59 -27.53 -16.71
CA ASP A 242 -2.13 -28.84 -17.21
C ASP A 242 -3.01 -30.01 -16.73
N ASN A 243 -3.64 -29.89 -15.55
CA ASN A 243 -4.48 -30.95 -14.97
C ASN A 243 -5.93 -30.92 -15.42
N ILE A 244 -6.40 -29.88 -16.10
CA ILE A 244 -7.77 -29.78 -16.63
C ILE A 244 -7.87 -30.10 -18.13
N GLN A 245 -6.72 -30.39 -18.77
CA GLN A 245 -6.66 -30.90 -20.16
C GLN A 245 -6.78 -32.43 -20.13
#